data_a2d51a4ca987e11ccb911d781506bb5e
#
_entry.id   a2d51a4ca987e11ccb911d781506bb5e
#
_cell.length_a   1.000
_cell.length_b   1.000
_cell.length_c   1.000
_cell.angle_alpha   90.00
_cell.angle_beta   90.00
_cell.angle_gamma   90.00
#
_symmetry.space_group_name_H-M   'P 1'
#
loop_
_entity.id
_entity.type
_entity.pdbx_description
1 polymer ?
#
loop_
_entity_poly.entity_id
_entity_poly.type
_entity_poly.pdbx_seq_one_letter_code
_entity_poly.pdbx_strand_id
1 'polypeptide(L)'
;MDYTVTSLDEIAPKVGAARAAFATGSTKPIAWRRATLERIRTLLEERESPLLDALAADFGKPRFEAWTTELGFTVSDINHTLAHLGSWMRPRKVGTPLAFQPGSSYVVAEPVGVVCVIAPWNYPVQLLLLPMVAAIAAGNAVVAKPSELAPHTAAELVSLIEAINDPAITAVQGGVAETTELLAQRFDHIIYTGNSRVARIVMRAAAENLTPVTLELGGKSPAIVSRHANVDVAARRIAWGKFINAGQTCIAPDYVLVEQPVHDQFVAALGTHIAEFYGAAPQTSPDFTRIVNDPHFHRLEKLLDSGTVAVGGITDADTRYISPTVLTGVKGDDPVMGEEIFGPILPVIAVAS
;
A
#
# COMPACT_ATOMS: atom_id res chain seq x y z
N MET A 1 19.96 -1.65 8.37
CA MET A 1 20.51 -0.26 8.43
C MET A 1 19.86 0.52 9.56
N ASP A 2 20.50 1.57 10.09
CA ASP A 2 19.90 2.40 11.12
C ASP A 2 18.92 3.39 10.48
N TYR A 3 17.76 3.58 11.13
CA TYR A 3 16.78 4.57 10.73
C TYR A 3 17.28 5.98 11.05
N THR A 4 17.63 6.74 10.03
CA THR A 4 18.16 8.10 10.18
C THR A 4 17.15 9.11 9.65
N VAL A 5 16.67 10.01 10.50
CA VAL A 5 15.74 11.08 10.13
C VAL A 5 16.44 12.12 9.28
N THR A 6 15.83 12.50 8.16
CA THR A 6 16.30 13.61 7.31
C THR A 6 16.17 14.92 8.08
N SER A 7 17.23 15.71 8.13
CA SER A 7 17.17 17.02 8.77
C SER A 7 16.21 17.97 8.04
N LEU A 8 15.46 18.79 8.78
CA LEU A 8 14.44 19.67 8.19
C LEU A 8 15.03 20.64 7.15
N ASP A 9 16.24 21.11 7.37
CA ASP A 9 16.97 22.02 6.48
C ASP A 9 17.48 21.32 5.19
N GLU A 10 17.53 19.98 5.14
CA GLU A 10 17.89 19.23 3.95
C GLU A 10 16.69 18.99 3.00
N ILE A 11 15.44 19.11 3.49
CA ILE A 11 14.26 18.77 2.72
C ILE A 11 14.08 19.68 1.50
N ALA A 12 14.12 21.00 1.70
CA ALA A 12 14.01 21.96 0.60
C ALA A 12 15.13 21.80 -0.45
N PRO A 13 16.43 21.63 -0.08
CA PRO A 13 17.50 21.29 -1.00
C PRO A 13 17.26 20.02 -1.82
N LYS A 14 16.77 18.92 -1.20
CA LYS A 14 16.46 17.66 -1.89
C LYS A 14 15.36 17.87 -2.96
N VAL A 15 14.27 18.55 -2.60
CA VAL A 15 13.18 18.87 -3.55
C VAL A 15 13.69 19.81 -4.65
N GLY A 16 14.52 20.80 -4.29
CA GLY A 16 15.15 21.72 -5.24
C GLY A 16 16.05 21.00 -6.25
N ALA A 17 16.86 20.04 -5.82
CA ALA A 17 17.71 19.23 -6.68
C ALA A 17 16.88 18.39 -7.67
N ALA A 18 15.82 17.73 -7.22
CA ALA A 18 14.92 16.98 -8.08
C ALA A 18 14.25 17.88 -9.14
N ARG A 19 13.82 19.10 -8.74
CA ARG A 19 13.26 20.09 -9.65
C ARG A 19 14.25 20.62 -10.67
N ALA A 20 15.48 20.89 -10.24
CA ALA A 20 16.55 21.31 -11.13
C ALA A 20 16.89 20.21 -12.17
N ALA A 21 16.99 18.95 -11.73
CA ALA A 21 17.21 17.82 -12.63
C ALA A 21 16.06 17.68 -13.67
N PHE A 22 14.81 17.76 -13.23
CA PHE A 22 13.66 17.74 -14.14
C PHE A 22 13.71 18.88 -15.15
N ALA A 23 14.05 20.08 -14.72
CA ALA A 23 14.11 21.27 -15.59
C ALA A 23 15.13 21.14 -16.73
N THR A 24 16.17 20.32 -16.59
CA THR A 24 17.12 20.02 -17.70
C THR A 24 16.49 19.20 -18.82
N GLY A 25 15.34 18.54 -18.55
CA GLY A 25 14.72 17.59 -19.49
C GLY A 25 15.37 16.21 -19.50
N SER A 26 16.33 15.93 -18.61
CA SER A 26 17.06 14.65 -18.55
C SER A 26 16.16 13.44 -18.30
N THR A 27 15.01 13.62 -17.63
CA THR A 27 14.05 12.56 -17.31
C THR A 27 13.10 12.22 -18.47
N LYS A 28 12.99 13.10 -19.49
CA LYS A 28 12.01 12.96 -20.58
C LYS A 28 12.33 11.81 -21.56
N PRO A 29 13.60 11.55 -21.95
CA PRO A 29 13.93 10.49 -22.91
C PRO A 29 13.52 9.10 -22.40
N ILE A 30 13.00 8.26 -23.32
CA ILE A 30 12.64 6.86 -22.99
C ILE A 30 13.85 6.06 -22.49
N ALA A 31 15.06 6.39 -22.98
CA ALA A 31 16.28 5.71 -22.53
C ALA A 31 16.54 5.90 -21.03
N TRP A 32 16.38 7.13 -20.51
CA TRP A 32 16.50 7.42 -19.09
C TRP A 32 15.45 6.64 -18.27
N ARG A 33 14.19 6.69 -18.70
CA ARG A 33 13.10 6.00 -18.00
C ARG A 33 13.36 4.50 -17.90
N ARG A 34 13.78 3.86 -19.01
CA ARG A 34 14.12 2.44 -19.03
C ARG A 34 15.31 2.12 -18.12
N ALA A 35 16.40 2.85 -18.27
CA ALA A 35 17.61 2.61 -17.45
C ALA A 35 17.32 2.75 -15.96
N THR A 36 16.54 3.74 -15.56
CA THR A 36 16.15 3.95 -14.16
C THR A 36 15.26 2.82 -13.63
N LEU A 37 14.25 2.39 -14.39
CA LEU A 37 13.38 1.28 -14.01
C LEU A 37 14.16 -0.06 -13.93
N GLU A 38 15.06 -0.32 -14.87
CA GLU A 38 15.95 -1.48 -14.85
C GLU A 38 16.89 -1.44 -13.63
N ARG A 39 17.41 -0.25 -13.29
CA ARG A 39 18.25 -0.08 -12.08
C ARG A 39 17.48 -0.36 -10.80
N ILE A 40 16.24 0.12 -10.67
CA ILE A 40 15.38 -0.17 -9.50
C ILE A 40 15.14 -1.68 -9.41
N ARG A 41 14.82 -2.36 -10.50
CA ARG A 41 14.64 -3.81 -10.54
C ARG A 41 15.88 -4.54 -10.05
N THR A 42 17.04 -4.20 -10.60
CA THR A 42 18.33 -4.81 -10.20
C THR A 42 18.60 -4.59 -8.72
N LEU A 43 18.37 -3.37 -8.20
CA LEU A 43 18.54 -3.07 -6.77
C LEU A 43 17.59 -3.85 -5.87
N LEU A 44 16.35 -4.10 -6.31
CA LEU A 44 15.40 -4.96 -5.59
C LEU A 44 15.89 -6.41 -5.53
N GLU A 45 16.42 -6.94 -6.64
CA GLU A 45 16.97 -8.28 -6.72
C GLU A 45 18.24 -8.42 -5.85
N GLU A 46 19.16 -7.45 -5.92
CA GLU A 46 20.39 -7.40 -5.13
C GLU A 46 20.13 -7.28 -3.62
N ARG A 47 19.03 -6.61 -3.23
CA ARG A 47 18.66 -6.32 -1.84
C ARG A 47 17.47 -7.14 -1.34
N GLU A 48 17.15 -8.26 -1.99
CA GLU A 48 16.03 -9.11 -1.60
C GLU A 48 16.10 -9.52 -0.12
N SER A 49 17.21 -10.12 0.31
CA SER A 49 17.33 -10.59 1.69
C SER A 49 17.28 -9.45 2.72
N PRO A 50 18.03 -8.34 2.59
CA PRO A 50 17.92 -7.20 3.50
C PRO A 50 16.49 -6.64 3.62
N LEU A 51 15.75 -6.53 2.52
CA LEU A 51 14.37 -6.04 2.53
C LEU A 51 13.42 -7.02 3.23
N LEU A 52 13.54 -8.32 2.97
CA LEU A 52 12.75 -9.34 3.63
C LEU A 52 13.04 -9.41 5.14
N ASP A 53 14.30 -9.26 5.55
CA ASP A 53 14.71 -9.22 6.95
C ASP A 53 14.18 -7.96 7.65
N ALA A 54 14.17 -6.81 6.97
CA ALA A 54 13.60 -5.57 7.47
C ALA A 54 12.07 -5.66 7.68
N LEU A 55 11.35 -6.25 6.72
CA LEU A 55 9.90 -6.50 6.84
C LEU A 55 9.57 -7.45 8.01
N ALA A 56 10.42 -8.47 8.22
CA ALA A 56 10.28 -9.36 9.36
C ALA A 56 10.58 -8.63 10.68
N ALA A 57 11.57 -7.74 10.72
CA ALA A 57 11.92 -6.96 11.91
C ALA A 57 10.83 -5.95 12.30
N ASP A 58 10.17 -5.31 11.32
CA ASP A 58 9.15 -4.30 11.59
C ASP A 58 7.85 -4.90 12.15
N PHE A 59 7.36 -6.01 11.58
CA PHE A 59 6.08 -6.60 12.00
C PHE A 59 5.97 -8.13 11.79
N GLY A 60 7.10 -8.83 11.79
CA GLY A 60 7.10 -10.30 11.70
C GLY A 60 6.52 -10.84 10.38
N LYS A 61 6.61 -10.08 9.29
CA LYS A 61 6.02 -10.50 8.01
C LYS A 61 6.73 -11.74 7.47
N PRO A 62 6.01 -12.84 7.17
CA PRO A 62 6.59 -14.07 6.64
C PRO A 62 7.34 -13.82 5.34
N ARG A 63 8.49 -14.46 5.16
CA ARG A 63 9.34 -14.23 3.97
C ARG A 63 8.61 -14.52 2.65
N PHE A 64 7.82 -15.59 2.60
CA PHE A 64 7.05 -15.91 1.40
C PHE A 64 5.98 -14.87 1.11
N GLU A 65 5.23 -14.43 2.13
CA GLU A 65 4.25 -13.35 2.02
C GLU A 65 4.92 -12.04 1.60
N ALA A 66 6.01 -11.65 2.29
CA ALA A 66 6.77 -10.46 1.97
C ALA A 66 7.30 -10.46 0.53
N TRP A 67 7.82 -11.60 0.07
CA TRP A 67 8.30 -11.71 -1.30
C TRP A 67 7.16 -11.59 -2.31
N THR A 68 6.09 -12.35 -2.14
CA THR A 68 4.99 -12.39 -3.12
C THR A 68 4.19 -11.09 -3.18
N THR A 69 3.95 -10.44 -2.04
CA THR A 69 3.09 -9.24 -1.96
C THR A 69 3.86 -7.93 -2.10
N GLU A 70 5.17 -7.95 -1.93
CA GLU A 70 5.98 -6.73 -1.95
C GLU A 70 7.01 -6.75 -3.08
N LEU A 71 8.06 -7.58 -2.96
CA LEU A 71 9.17 -7.57 -3.92
C LEU A 71 8.79 -8.15 -5.27
N GLY A 72 8.27 -9.37 -5.29
CA GLY A 72 7.91 -10.08 -6.51
C GLY A 72 6.82 -9.36 -7.29
N PHE A 73 5.84 -8.78 -6.58
CA PHE A 73 4.80 -7.95 -7.20
C PHE A 73 5.39 -6.70 -7.84
N THR A 74 6.28 -5.98 -7.14
CA THR A 74 6.95 -4.79 -7.65
C THR A 74 7.82 -5.10 -8.86
N VAL A 75 8.61 -6.17 -8.84
CA VAL A 75 9.41 -6.62 -9.98
C VAL A 75 8.53 -6.97 -11.19
N SER A 76 7.40 -7.62 -10.96
CA SER A 76 6.42 -7.94 -12.01
C SER A 76 5.86 -6.68 -12.66
N ASP A 77 5.53 -5.65 -11.89
CA ASP A 77 5.02 -4.38 -12.40
C ASP A 77 6.08 -3.59 -13.17
N ILE A 78 7.33 -3.58 -12.70
CA ILE A 78 8.45 -2.97 -13.45
C ILE A 78 8.62 -3.66 -14.81
N ASN A 79 8.58 -4.99 -14.86
CA ASN A 79 8.69 -5.74 -16.11
C ASN A 79 7.54 -5.42 -17.07
N HIS A 80 6.31 -5.35 -16.55
CA HIS A 80 5.13 -4.94 -17.31
C HIS A 80 5.31 -3.53 -17.88
N THR A 81 5.72 -2.59 -17.03
CA THR A 81 5.96 -1.19 -17.41
C THR A 81 7.04 -1.08 -18.50
N LEU A 82 8.16 -1.76 -18.34
CA LEU A 82 9.24 -1.79 -19.35
C LEU A 82 8.78 -2.34 -20.70
N ALA A 83 7.93 -3.37 -20.69
CA ALA A 83 7.39 -3.96 -21.91
C ALA A 83 6.45 -3.00 -22.66
N HIS A 84 5.67 -2.18 -21.94
CA HIS A 84 4.62 -1.35 -22.51
C HIS A 84 4.99 0.13 -22.68
N LEU A 85 6.03 0.62 -21.99
CA LEU A 85 6.43 2.03 -21.95
C LEU A 85 6.50 2.69 -23.34
N GLY A 86 7.12 2.02 -24.31
CA GLY A 86 7.23 2.55 -25.67
C GLY A 86 5.89 2.72 -26.38
N SER A 87 4.89 1.89 -26.07
CA SER A 87 3.54 2.01 -26.63
C SER A 87 2.76 3.13 -25.94
N TRP A 88 2.89 3.29 -24.63
CA TRP A 88 2.21 4.33 -23.86
C TRP A 88 2.67 5.74 -24.22
N MET A 89 3.92 5.90 -24.63
CA MET A 89 4.50 7.18 -25.05
C MET A 89 4.13 7.61 -26.47
N ARG A 90 3.48 6.75 -27.27
CA ARG A 90 3.14 7.11 -28.66
C ARG A 90 2.09 8.20 -28.73
N PRO A 91 2.29 9.24 -29.58
CA PRO A 91 1.23 10.20 -29.86
C PRO A 91 -0.02 9.51 -30.39
N ARG A 92 -1.17 9.82 -29.83
CA ARG A 92 -2.46 9.28 -30.24
C ARG A 92 -3.17 10.28 -31.15
N LYS A 93 -3.37 9.92 -32.41
CA LYS A 93 -4.12 10.75 -33.36
C LYS A 93 -5.59 10.84 -32.94
N VAL A 94 -6.14 12.03 -32.99
CA VAL A 94 -7.56 12.33 -32.66
C VAL A 94 -8.22 13.07 -33.81
N GLY A 95 -9.55 13.16 -33.79
CA GLY A 95 -10.30 13.91 -34.81
C GLY A 95 -9.93 15.39 -34.82
N THR A 96 -9.72 15.93 -36.03
CA THR A 96 -9.47 17.36 -36.24
C THR A 96 -10.76 17.99 -36.76
N PRO A 97 -11.32 19.04 -36.10
CA PRO A 97 -12.52 19.72 -36.58
C PRO A 97 -12.33 20.24 -38.03
N LEU A 98 -13.41 20.25 -38.79
CA LEU A 98 -13.39 20.61 -40.22
C LEU A 98 -12.76 21.98 -40.46
N ALA A 99 -13.00 22.94 -39.56
CA ALA A 99 -12.44 24.30 -39.68
C ALA A 99 -10.90 24.37 -39.63
N PHE A 100 -10.23 23.29 -39.15
CA PHE A 100 -8.78 23.20 -39.02
C PHE A 100 -8.16 22.24 -40.06
N GLN A 101 -8.94 21.78 -41.05
CA GLN A 101 -8.41 20.97 -42.14
C GLN A 101 -7.56 21.85 -43.06
N PRO A 102 -6.44 21.31 -43.64
CA PRO A 102 -5.98 19.93 -43.65
C PRO A 102 -5.06 19.54 -42.45
N GLY A 103 -5.14 20.23 -41.33
CA GLY A 103 -4.36 19.95 -40.11
C GLY A 103 -4.61 18.56 -39.52
N SER A 104 -3.73 18.15 -38.61
CA SER A 104 -3.84 16.91 -37.85
C SER A 104 -3.72 17.20 -36.36
N SER A 105 -4.50 16.49 -35.53
CA SER A 105 -4.53 16.65 -34.09
C SER A 105 -4.06 15.40 -33.37
N TYR A 106 -3.24 15.57 -32.33
CA TYR A 106 -2.68 14.49 -31.54
C TYR A 106 -2.79 14.80 -30.06
N VAL A 107 -2.93 13.75 -29.24
CA VAL A 107 -2.73 13.78 -27.80
C VAL A 107 -1.36 13.17 -27.52
N VAL A 108 -0.53 13.90 -26.78
CA VAL A 108 0.82 13.48 -26.37
C VAL A 108 0.85 13.49 -24.85
N ALA A 109 1.32 12.37 -24.24
CA ALA A 109 1.54 12.30 -22.81
C ALA A 109 2.88 12.96 -22.45
N GLU A 110 2.85 13.92 -21.53
CA GLU A 110 4.05 14.59 -21.02
C GLU A 110 4.14 14.45 -19.49
N PRO A 111 5.37 14.42 -18.92
CA PRO A 111 5.57 14.45 -17.48
C PRO A 111 5.05 15.77 -16.89
N VAL A 112 4.47 15.69 -15.70
CA VAL A 112 3.93 16.86 -14.99
C VAL A 112 5.01 17.66 -14.23
N GLY A 113 6.09 17.02 -13.80
CA GLY A 113 7.16 17.70 -13.07
C GLY A 113 7.78 16.86 -11.95
N VAL A 114 7.76 17.38 -10.74
CA VAL A 114 8.24 16.69 -9.53
C VAL A 114 7.04 16.10 -8.79
N VAL A 115 7.06 14.78 -8.62
CA VAL A 115 6.01 14.01 -7.94
C VAL A 115 6.49 13.65 -6.54
N CYS A 116 5.68 13.96 -5.53
CA CYS A 116 5.86 13.49 -4.16
C CYS A 116 5.09 12.19 -3.96
N VAL A 117 5.73 11.15 -3.41
CA VAL A 117 5.11 9.87 -3.08
C VAL A 117 5.22 9.63 -1.58
N ILE A 118 4.09 9.67 -0.87
CA ILE A 118 4.00 9.41 0.57
C ILE A 118 3.32 8.06 0.77
N ALA A 119 4.10 7.08 1.24
CA ALA A 119 3.66 5.69 1.35
C ALA A 119 3.27 5.30 2.78
N PRO A 120 2.36 4.31 2.93
CA PRO A 120 1.96 3.74 4.21
C PRO A 120 2.94 2.64 4.66
N TRP A 121 2.66 2.09 5.83
CA TRP A 121 3.49 1.07 6.49
C TRP A 121 3.10 -0.38 6.17
N ASN A 122 1.88 -0.65 5.73
CA ASN A 122 1.33 -2.01 5.65
C ASN A 122 1.92 -2.86 4.51
N TYR A 123 2.23 -2.24 3.38
CA TYR A 123 3.02 -2.81 2.28
C TYR A 123 4.06 -1.77 1.85
N PRO A 124 5.08 -1.52 2.71
CA PRO A 124 5.95 -0.35 2.58
C PRO A 124 6.81 -0.37 1.31
N VAL A 125 7.23 -1.55 0.83
CA VAL A 125 8.01 -1.67 -0.41
C VAL A 125 7.13 -1.44 -1.62
N GLN A 126 6.04 -2.18 -1.73
CA GLN A 126 5.11 -2.12 -2.86
C GLN A 126 4.49 -0.73 -2.99
N LEU A 127 3.89 -0.21 -1.91
CA LEU A 127 3.13 1.04 -1.96
C LEU A 127 4.00 2.30 -2.04
N LEU A 128 5.32 2.19 -1.85
CA LEU A 128 6.26 3.24 -2.19
C LEU A 128 6.73 3.12 -3.63
N LEU A 129 7.20 1.94 -4.03
CA LEU A 129 7.89 1.78 -5.31
C LEU A 129 6.95 1.75 -6.51
N LEU A 130 5.72 1.21 -6.42
CA LEU A 130 4.80 1.21 -7.56
C LEU A 130 4.41 2.63 -8.02
N PRO A 131 4.01 3.57 -7.13
CA PRO A 131 3.79 4.95 -7.55
C PRO A 131 5.06 5.62 -8.09
N MET A 132 6.25 5.32 -7.53
CA MET A 132 7.52 5.80 -8.06
C MET A 132 7.78 5.27 -9.47
N VAL A 133 7.56 3.97 -9.71
CA VAL A 133 7.70 3.33 -11.03
C VAL A 133 6.80 4.02 -12.06
N ALA A 134 5.53 4.26 -11.69
CA ALA A 134 4.59 4.97 -12.56
C ALA A 134 5.03 6.41 -12.85
N ALA A 135 5.50 7.16 -11.83
CA ALA A 135 5.98 8.52 -11.99
C ALA A 135 7.25 8.59 -12.88
N ILE A 136 8.21 7.68 -12.68
CA ILE A 136 9.43 7.56 -13.49
C ILE A 136 9.11 7.15 -14.93
N ALA A 137 8.22 6.19 -15.11
CA ALA A 137 7.75 5.78 -16.44
C ALA A 137 7.10 6.92 -17.21
N ALA A 138 6.37 7.80 -16.52
CA ALA A 138 5.82 9.02 -17.11
C ALA A 138 6.88 10.11 -17.37
N GLY A 139 8.12 9.97 -16.85
CA GLY A 139 9.24 10.90 -17.07
C GLY A 139 9.33 12.02 -16.04
N ASN A 140 8.73 11.83 -14.86
CA ASN A 140 8.79 12.78 -13.75
C ASN A 140 10.04 12.58 -12.90
N ALA A 141 10.46 13.63 -12.18
CA ALA A 141 11.32 13.51 -11.02
C ALA A 141 10.47 13.08 -9.79
N VAL A 142 11.09 12.40 -8.83
CA VAL A 142 10.38 11.80 -7.69
C VAL A 142 11.05 12.13 -6.37
N VAL A 143 10.25 12.54 -5.40
CA VAL A 143 10.62 12.63 -3.99
C VAL A 143 9.77 11.64 -3.20
N ALA A 144 10.40 10.62 -2.65
CA ALA A 144 9.76 9.54 -1.94
C ALA A 144 9.80 9.75 -0.42
N LYS A 145 8.70 9.42 0.27
CA LYS A 145 8.65 9.43 1.74
C LYS A 145 8.08 8.10 2.23
N PRO A 146 8.94 7.13 2.63
CA PRO A 146 8.50 5.89 3.26
C PRO A 146 7.90 6.15 4.64
N SER A 147 7.14 5.19 5.17
CA SER A 147 6.51 5.33 6.49
C SER A 147 7.48 5.12 7.63
N GLU A 148 7.44 6.01 8.61
CA GLU A 148 8.18 5.91 9.87
C GLU A 148 7.70 4.76 10.78
N LEU A 149 6.51 4.20 10.52
CA LEU A 149 5.97 3.07 11.28
C LEU A 149 6.59 1.72 10.89
N ALA A 150 7.35 1.67 9.80
CA ALA A 150 8.15 0.53 9.37
C ALA A 150 9.62 0.97 9.22
N PRO A 151 10.32 1.28 10.34
CA PRO A 151 11.61 1.97 10.31
C PRO A 151 12.73 1.17 9.66
N HIS A 152 12.78 -0.15 9.87
CA HIS A 152 13.81 -1.00 9.25
C HIS A 152 13.62 -1.04 7.72
N THR A 153 12.38 -1.25 7.28
CA THR A 153 12.06 -1.24 5.83
C THR A 153 12.25 0.14 5.21
N ALA A 154 11.90 1.22 5.94
CA ALA A 154 12.13 2.58 5.46
C ALA A 154 13.62 2.88 5.25
N ALA A 155 14.49 2.45 6.16
CA ALA A 155 15.95 2.62 6.03
C ALA A 155 16.50 1.89 4.79
N GLU A 156 16.08 0.64 4.56
CA GLU A 156 16.47 -0.14 3.37
C GLU A 156 15.96 0.52 2.07
N LEU A 157 14.72 1.04 2.06
CA LEU A 157 14.15 1.72 0.90
C LEU A 157 14.87 3.03 0.58
N VAL A 158 15.21 3.84 1.61
CA VAL A 158 16.00 5.06 1.41
C VAL A 158 17.37 4.73 0.83
N SER A 159 18.06 3.75 1.39
CA SER A 159 19.36 3.27 0.86
C SER A 159 19.25 2.73 -0.58
N LEU A 160 18.15 2.05 -0.92
CA LEU A 160 17.88 1.61 -2.30
C LEU A 160 17.72 2.82 -3.24
N ILE A 161 16.94 3.81 -2.83
CA ILE A 161 16.69 5.03 -3.62
C ILE A 161 17.98 5.82 -3.83
N GLU A 162 18.81 5.97 -2.80
CA GLU A 162 20.12 6.63 -2.90
C GLU A 162 21.08 5.87 -3.84
N ALA A 163 20.99 4.53 -3.87
CA ALA A 163 21.80 3.71 -4.78
C ALA A 163 21.38 3.80 -6.27
N ILE A 164 20.24 4.42 -6.58
CA ILE A 164 19.89 4.79 -7.96
C ILE A 164 20.88 5.83 -8.48
N ASN A 165 21.36 6.71 -7.58
CA ASN A 165 22.36 7.75 -7.86
C ASN A 165 21.94 8.69 -9.01
N ASP A 166 20.70 9.16 -8.98
CA ASP A 166 20.17 10.13 -9.95
C ASP A 166 19.55 11.34 -9.20
N PRO A 167 19.96 12.58 -9.47
CA PRO A 167 19.46 13.75 -8.77
C PRO A 167 17.96 14.01 -8.97
N ALA A 168 17.33 13.40 -9.98
CA ALA A 168 15.89 13.48 -10.20
C ALA A 168 15.10 12.60 -9.22
N ILE A 169 15.76 11.72 -8.45
CA ILE A 169 15.11 10.75 -7.56
C ILE A 169 15.75 10.83 -6.19
N THR A 170 14.97 11.14 -5.17
CA THR A 170 15.44 11.28 -3.80
C THR A 170 14.40 10.80 -2.79
N ALA A 171 14.82 10.63 -1.54
CA ALA A 171 13.94 10.27 -0.44
C ALA A 171 14.10 11.23 0.75
N VAL A 172 12.99 11.37 1.50
CA VAL A 172 12.92 12.05 2.80
C VAL A 172 12.45 11.02 3.82
N GLN A 173 13.24 10.79 4.86
CA GLN A 173 12.95 9.86 5.94
C GLN A 173 12.61 10.65 7.21
N GLY A 174 11.49 10.32 7.84
CA GLY A 174 11.06 11.03 9.05
C GLY A 174 9.58 10.83 9.35
N GLY A 175 9.13 11.46 10.42
CA GLY A 175 7.76 11.40 10.92
C GLY A 175 6.91 12.61 10.52
N VAL A 176 6.16 13.11 11.51
CA VAL A 176 5.19 14.21 11.29
C VAL A 176 5.88 15.52 10.95
N ALA A 177 7.01 15.85 11.60
CA ALA A 177 7.72 17.12 11.38
C ALA A 177 8.27 17.18 9.96
N GLU A 178 8.98 16.13 9.52
CA GLU A 178 9.57 16.03 8.18
C GLU A 178 8.50 15.98 7.08
N THR A 179 7.39 15.27 7.33
CA THR A 179 6.27 15.25 6.39
C THR A 179 5.60 16.63 6.26
N THR A 180 5.50 17.37 7.36
CA THR A 180 4.96 18.76 7.34
C THR A 180 5.85 19.68 6.54
N GLU A 181 7.17 19.63 6.76
CA GLU A 181 8.14 20.42 5.99
C GLU A 181 8.14 20.01 4.51
N LEU A 182 8.06 18.71 4.22
CA LEU A 182 7.95 18.20 2.85
C LEU A 182 6.70 18.74 2.14
N LEU A 183 5.56 18.74 2.82
CA LEU A 183 4.29 19.24 2.26
C LEU A 183 4.26 20.77 2.11
N ALA A 184 5.13 21.53 2.79
CA ALA A 184 5.33 22.94 2.57
C ALA A 184 6.07 23.24 1.25
N GLN A 185 6.74 22.25 0.67
CA GLN A 185 7.44 22.38 -0.61
C GLN A 185 6.45 22.34 -1.78
N ARG A 186 6.82 22.97 -2.91
CA ARG A 186 6.02 22.92 -4.12
C ARG A 186 6.26 21.62 -4.89
N PHE A 187 5.20 20.87 -5.16
CA PHE A 187 5.17 19.72 -6.05
C PHE A 187 4.23 19.97 -7.24
N ASP A 188 4.40 19.17 -8.29
CA ASP A 188 3.55 19.21 -9.49
C ASP A 188 2.48 18.09 -9.44
N HIS A 189 2.66 17.11 -8.55
CA HIS A 189 1.68 16.10 -8.16
C HIS A 189 2.06 15.50 -6.80
N ILE A 190 1.07 15.15 -5.96
CA ILE A 190 1.29 14.40 -4.73
C ILE A 190 0.46 13.13 -4.77
N ILE A 191 1.11 11.98 -4.51
CA ILE A 191 0.48 10.68 -4.32
C ILE A 191 0.59 10.34 -2.84
N TYR A 192 -0.54 10.12 -2.20
CA TYR A 192 -0.62 9.74 -0.79
C TYR A 192 -1.44 8.47 -0.65
N THR A 193 -0.89 7.46 0.01
CA THR A 193 -1.62 6.26 0.42
C THR A 193 -1.69 6.20 1.94
N GLY A 194 -2.89 6.07 2.50
CA GLY A 194 -3.09 6.01 3.95
C GLY A 194 -4.51 6.34 4.40
N ASN A 195 -4.68 6.90 5.59
CA ASN A 195 -5.99 7.19 6.16
C ASN A 195 -6.55 8.55 5.74
N SER A 196 -7.88 8.69 5.78
CA SER A 196 -8.61 9.90 5.37
C SER A 196 -8.30 11.14 6.21
N ARG A 197 -7.87 10.99 7.48
CA ARG A 197 -7.51 12.12 8.35
C ARG A 197 -6.25 12.82 7.83
N VAL A 198 -5.21 12.07 7.52
CA VAL A 198 -3.96 12.62 6.96
C VAL A 198 -4.16 13.07 5.51
N ALA A 199 -4.98 12.36 4.72
CA ALA A 199 -5.33 12.78 3.36
C ALA A 199 -5.89 14.21 3.30
N ARG A 200 -6.73 14.59 4.26
CA ARG A 200 -7.25 15.98 4.36
C ARG A 200 -6.14 16.99 4.64
N ILE A 201 -5.09 16.62 5.40
CA ILE A 201 -3.93 17.48 5.64
C ILE A 201 -3.14 17.66 4.34
N VAL A 202 -2.88 16.56 3.63
CA VAL A 202 -2.21 16.59 2.31
C VAL A 202 -2.96 17.46 1.32
N MET A 203 -4.29 17.31 1.21
CA MET A 203 -5.10 18.15 0.32
C MET A 203 -5.03 19.64 0.66
N ARG A 204 -5.05 19.99 1.94
CA ARG A 204 -4.94 21.39 2.37
C ARG A 204 -3.58 21.98 2.00
N ALA A 205 -2.50 21.25 2.25
CA ALA A 205 -1.16 21.69 1.87
C ALA A 205 -1.02 21.81 0.34
N ALA A 206 -1.54 20.85 -0.42
CA ALA A 206 -1.53 20.87 -1.87
C ALA A 206 -2.29 22.08 -2.46
N ALA A 207 -3.37 22.50 -1.81
CA ALA A 207 -4.20 23.64 -2.26
C ALA A 207 -3.42 24.96 -2.31
N GLU A 208 -2.44 25.16 -1.43
CA GLU A 208 -1.60 26.39 -1.42
C GLU A 208 -0.85 26.60 -2.75
N ASN A 209 -0.50 25.51 -3.43
CA ASN A 209 0.22 25.52 -4.71
C ASN A 209 -0.66 25.06 -5.89
N LEU A 210 -1.97 24.82 -5.68
CA LEU A 210 -2.89 24.21 -6.65
C LEU A 210 -2.36 22.86 -7.19
N THR A 211 -1.65 22.12 -6.35
CA THR A 211 -1.05 20.83 -6.72
C THR A 211 -2.13 19.75 -6.81
N PRO A 212 -2.27 19.05 -7.94
CA PRO A 212 -3.12 17.87 -8.04
C PRO A 212 -2.68 16.76 -7.07
N VAL A 213 -3.67 16.04 -6.52
CA VAL A 213 -3.40 14.93 -5.59
C VAL A 213 -4.07 13.64 -6.07
N THR A 214 -3.39 12.50 -5.87
CA THR A 214 -3.97 11.17 -5.91
C THR A 214 -3.98 10.62 -4.51
N LEU A 215 -5.15 10.25 -4.01
CA LEU A 215 -5.35 9.77 -2.65
C LEU A 215 -5.85 8.33 -2.69
N GLU A 216 -5.02 7.40 -2.24
CA GLU A 216 -5.37 6.00 -2.04
C GLU A 216 -5.68 5.79 -0.56
N LEU A 217 -6.92 5.46 -0.27
CA LEU A 217 -7.45 5.45 1.09
C LEU A 217 -8.00 4.07 1.44
N GLY A 218 -8.45 3.92 2.68
CA GLY A 218 -9.10 2.71 3.15
C GLY A 218 -10.53 2.57 2.63
N GLY A 219 -11.10 1.41 2.90
CA GLY A 219 -12.47 1.09 2.54
C GLY A 219 -13.05 0.01 3.46
N LYS A 220 -14.37 0.03 3.63
CA LYS A 220 -15.10 -1.00 4.37
C LYS A 220 -15.68 -2.01 3.39
N SER A 221 -14.78 -2.83 2.82
CA SER A 221 -15.07 -3.75 1.71
C SER A 221 -15.93 -4.95 2.15
N PRO A 222 -17.22 -5.04 1.75
CA PRO A 222 -18.05 -6.20 2.05
C PRO A 222 -17.71 -7.39 1.15
N ALA A 223 -17.69 -8.60 1.72
CA ALA A 223 -17.81 -9.82 0.95
C ALA A 223 -19.25 -10.36 1.08
N ILE A 224 -19.82 -10.87 -0.01
CA ILE A 224 -21.20 -11.37 -0.03
C ILE A 224 -21.17 -12.85 -0.39
N VAL A 225 -21.78 -13.69 0.44
CA VAL A 225 -21.87 -15.13 0.23
C VAL A 225 -23.35 -15.55 0.13
N SER A 226 -23.79 -15.85 -1.08
CA SER A 226 -25.16 -16.34 -1.33
C SER A 226 -25.28 -17.84 -1.03
N ARG A 227 -26.51 -18.30 -0.81
CA ARG A 227 -26.84 -19.73 -0.64
C ARG A 227 -26.43 -20.62 -1.83
N HIS A 228 -26.20 -20.01 -2.99
CA HIS A 228 -25.79 -20.71 -4.22
C HIS A 228 -24.28 -20.74 -4.42
N ALA A 229 -23.51 -20.08 -3.54
CA ALA A 229 -22.05 -20.10 -3.61
C ALA A 229 -21.50 -21.48 -3.22
N ASN A 230 -20.32 -21.81 -3.74
CA ASN A 230 -19.53 -22.88 -3.14
C ASN A 230 -18.95 -22.36 -1.82
N VAL A 231 -19.57 -22.74 -0.70
CA VAL A 231 -19.27 -22.22 0.64
C VAL A 231 -17.83 -22.47 1.03
N ASP A 232 -17.29 -23.65 0.74
CA ASP A 232 -15.92 -24.02 1.08
C ASP A 232 -14.89 -23.12 0.34
N VAL A 233 -15.07 -22.98 -0.98
CA VAL A 233 -14.21 -22.09 -1.80
C VAL A 233 -14.34 -20.63 -1.37
N ALA A 234 -15.55 -20.17 -1.04
CA ALA A 234 -15.77 -18.81 -0.56
C ALA A 234 -15.06 -18.57 0.79
N ALA A 235 -15.21 -19.50 1.75
CA ALA A 235 -14.56 -19.43 3.04
C ALA A 235 -13.04 -19.42 2.91
N ARG A 236 -12.46 -20.30 2.08
CA ARG A 236 -11.02 -20.37 1.84
C ARG A 236 -10.46 -19.04 1.28
N ARG A 237 -11.13 -18.48 0.27
CA ARG A 237 -10.71 -17.22 -0.37
C ARG A 237 -10.84 -16.02 0.56
N ILE A 238 -11.94 -15.96 1.33
CA ILE A 238 -12.18 -14.87 2.28
C ILE A 238 -11.22 -14.98 3.46
N ALA A 239 -10.97 -16.18 4.00
CA ALA A 239 -9.97 -16.38 5.04
C ALA A 239 -8.58 -15.94 4.58
N TRP A 240 -8.15 -16.34 3.40
CA TRP A 240 -6.87 -15.91 2.84
C TRP A 240 -6.82 -14.39 2.66
N GLY A 241 -7.80 -13.79 1.99
CA GLY A 241 -7.83 -12.36 1.72
C GLY A 241 -7.96 -11.48 2.97
N LYS A 242 -8.59 -12.02 4.03
CA LYS A 242 -8.73 -11.32 5.31
C LYS A 242 -7.48 -11.40 6.18
N PHE A 243 -6.82 -12.57 6.26
CA PHE A 243 -5.82 -12.81 7.30
C PHE A 243 -4.37 -12.66 6.80
N ILE A 244 -4.15 -12.54 5.48
CA ILE A 244 -2.85 -12.11 4.96
C ILE A 244 -2.49 -10.73 5.54
N ASN A 245 -1.22 -10.52 5.88
CA ASN A 245 -0.71 -9.32 6.55
C ASN A 245 -1.47 -8.99 7.87
N ALA A 246 -1.99 -10.02 8.55
CA ALA A 246 -2.87 -9.89 9.72
C ALA A 246 -4.08 -8.94 9.46
N GLY A 247 -4.62 -8.92 8.25
CA GLY A 247 -5.75 -8.08 7.88
C GLY A 247 -5.43 -6.59 7.71
N GLN A 248 -4.16 -6.20 7.79
CA GLN A 248 -3.71 -4.82 7.64
C GLN A 248 -3.60 -4.43 6.15
N THR A 249 -4.70 -4.57 5.43
CA THR A 249 -4.78 -4.46 3.97
C THR A 249 -6.04 -3.68 3.58
N CYS A 250 -5.89 -2.62 2.81
CA CYS A 250 -6.99 -1.73 2.40
C CYS A 250 -8.07 -2.42 1.54
N ILE A 251 -7.73 -3.52 0.89
CA ILE A 251 -8.64 -4.33 0.06
C ILE A 251 -9.07 -5.64 0.75
N ALA A 252 -8.71 -5.85 2.02
CA ALA A 252 -9.16 -7.03 2.76
C ALA A 252 -10.69 -7.03 2.90
N PRO A 253 -11.34 -8.20 2.85
CA PRO A 253 -12.73 -8.30 3.29
C PRO A 253 -12.87 -7.73 4.70
N ASP A 254 -13.59 -6.63 4.85
CA ASP A 254 -13.71 -5.97 6.15
C ASP A 254 -14.81 -6.61 6.99
N TYR A 255 -15.88 -7.08 6.35
CA TYR A 255 -16.94 -7.90 6.91
C TYR A 255 -17.58 -8.79 5.84
N VAL A 256 -18.35 -9.78 6.26
CA VAL A 256 -19.05 -10.70 5.35
C VAL A 256 -20.55 -10.65 5.60
N LEU A 257 -21.33 -10.52 4.54
CA LEU A 257 -22.76 -10.73 4.51
C LEU A 257 -23.04 -12.13 3.98
N VAL A 258 -23.62 -13.00 4.80
CA VAL A 258 -23.88 -14.40 4.42
C VAL A 258 -25.37 -14.67 4.50
N GLU A 259 -25.97 -15.24 3.45
CA GLU A 259 -27.37 -15.69 3.51
C GLU A 259 -27.55 -16.73 4.61
N GLN A 260 -28.59 -16.56 5.43
CA GLN A 260 -28.87 -17.35 6.63
C GLN A 260 -28.75 -18.87 6.45
N PRO A 261 -29.24 -19.50 5.35
CA PRO A 261 -29.18 -20.95 5.22
C PRO A 261 -27.77 -21.54 5.17
N VAL A 262 -26.76 -20.75 4.83
CA VAL A 262 -25.36 -21.21 4.71
C VAL A 262 -24.42 -20.56 5.73
N HIS A 263 -24.94 -19.72 6.64
CA HIS A 263 -24.16 -18.97 7.62
C HIS A 263 -23.29 -19.87 8.51
N ASP A 264 -23.90 -20.85 9.18
CA ASP A 264 -23.17 -21.70 10.14
C ASP A 264 -22.14 -22.60 9.45
N GLN A 265 -22.49 -23.11 8.25
CA GLN A 265 -21.55 -23.85 7.41
C GLN A 265 -20.35 -22.97 7.01
N PHE A 266 -20.60 -21.73 6.64
CA PHE A 266 -19.55 -20.77 6.26
C PHE A 266 -18.61 -20.44 7.44
N VAL A 267 -19.17 -20.19 8.63
CA VAL A 267 -18.37 -19.93 9.86
C VAL A 267 -17.50 -21.13 10.21
N ALA A 268 -18.06 -22.36 10.14
CA ALA A 268 -17.29 -23.58 10.38
C ALA A 268 -16.16 -23.76 9.35
N ALA A 269 -16.43 -23.51 8.07
CA ALA A 269 -15.43 -23.60 7.00
C ALA A 269 -14.31 -22.56 7.17
N LEU A 270 -14.62 -21.33 7.62
CA LEU A 270 -13.61 -20.33 7.95
C LEU A 270 -12.66 -20.84 9.04
N GLY A 271 -13.17 -21.43 10.12
CA GLY A 271 -12.34 -22.03 11.18
C GLY A 271 -11.39 -23.11 10.66
N THR A 272 -11.90 -23.98 9.76
CA THR A 272 -11.10 -25.03 9.11
C THR A 272 -9.96 -24.44 8.28
N HIS A 273 -10.25 -23.47 7.41
CA HIS A 273 -9.21 -22.87 6.55
C HIS A 273 -8.22 -22.01 7.33
N ILE A 274 -8.63 -21.32 8.40
CA ILE A 274 -7.71 -20.62 9.31
C ILE A 274 -6.72 -21.62 9.92
N ALA A 275 -7.19 -22.77 10.38
CA ALA A 275 -6.32 -23.80 10.95
C ALA A 275 -5.40 -24.45 9.87
N GLU A 276 -5.88 -24.60 8.63
CA GLU A 276 -5.05 -25.06 7.50
C GLU A 276 -3.91 -24.06 7.18
N PHE A 277 -4.18 -22.76 7.20
CA PHE A 277 -3.22 -21.74 6.82
C PHE A 277 -2.18 -21.46 7.93
N TYR A 278 -2.62 -21.42 9.18
CA TYR A 278 -1.78 -20.93 10.29
C TYR A 278 -1.52 -21.96 11.38
N GLY A 279 -2.06 -23.19 11.24
CA GLY A 279 -1.94 -24.25 12.23
C GLY A 279 -2.90 -24.10 13.41
N ALA A 280 -2.80 -25.03 14.37
CA ALA A 280 -3.63 -25.04 15.58
C ALA A 280 -3.27 -23.90 16.56
N ALA A 281 -2.08 -23.34 16.45
CA ALA A 281 -1.55 -22.25 17.28
C ALA A 281 -0.99 -21.11 16.40
N PRO A 282 -1.84 -20.26 15.80
CA PRO A 282 -1.40 -19.20 14.90
C PRO A 282 -0.39 -18.23 15.52
N GLN A 283 -0.36 -18.09 16.85
CA GLN A 283 0.60 -17.26 17.57
C GLN A 283 2.06 -17.69 17.31
N THR A 284 2.31 -18.99 17.18
CA THR A 284 3.63 -19.55 16.93
C THR A 284 3.86 -19.90 15.45
N SER A 285 2.88 -19.62 14.59
CA SER A 285 3.00 -19.87 13.16
C SER A 285 4.07 -18.96 12.53
N PRO A 286 4.97 -19.49 11.72
CA PRO A 286 5.91 -18.68 10.94
C PRO A 286 5.23 -17.91 9.81
N ASP A 287 3.97 -18.23 9.52
CA ASP A 287 3.19 -17.69 8.41
C ASP A 287 2.18 -16.61 8.84
N PHE A 288 2.23 -16.12 10.09
CA PHE A 288 1.29 -15.13 10.60
C PHE A 288 1.98 -13.85 11.07
N THR A 289 1.64 -12.73 10.43
CA THR A 289 2.16 -11.38 10.69
C THR A 289 1.67 -10.81 12.03
N ARG A 290 2.36 -9.81 12.58
CA ARG A 290 1.99 -9.07 13.80
C ARG A 290 1.36 -7.71 13.47
N ILE A 291 0.65 -7.14 14.46
CA ILE A 291 0.14 -5.77 14.34
C ILE A 291 1.32 -4.80 14.40
N VAL A 292 1.29 -3.78 13.57
CA VAL A 292 2.43 -2.88 13.35
C VAL A 292 2.92 -2.18 14.60
N ASN A 293 2.02 -1.72 15.47
CA ASN A 293 2.37 -1.00 16.70
C ASN A 293 1.29 -1.13 17.79
N ASP A 294 1.62 -0.71 19.01
CA ASP A 294 0.75 -0.80 20.18
C ASP A 294 -0.54 0.02 20.04
N PRO A 295 -0.55 1.27 19.50
CA PRO A 295 -1.81 2.00 19.30
C PRO A 295 -2.79 1.25 18.39
N HIS A 296 -2.33 0.63 17.31
CA HIS A 296 -3.18 -0.19 16.44
C HIS A 296 -3.63 -1.48 17.14
N PHE A 297 -2.74 -2.13 17.90
CA PHE A 297 -3.08 -3.31 18.69
C PHE A 297 -4.23 -3.01 19.67
N HIS A 298 -4.10 -1.99 20.51
CA HIS A 298 -5.12 -1.64 21.49
C HIS A 298 -6.43 -1.14 20.87
N ARG A 299 -6.39 -0.52 19.68
CA ARG A 299 -7.60 -0.18 18.94
C ARG A 299 -8.34 -1.43 18.50
N LEU A 300 -7.62 -2.41 17.96
CA LEU A 300 -8.19 -3.66 17.48
C LEU A 300 -8.71 -4.55 18.61
N GLU A 301 -7.96 -4.65 19.71
CA GLU A 301 -8.35 -5.43 20.87
C GLU A 301 -9.76 -5.05 21.38
N LYS A 302 -10.07 -3.75 21.42
CA LYS A 302 -11.40 -3.24 21.81
C LYS A 302 -12.52 -3.64 20.87
N LEU A 303 -12.22 -3.95 19.61
CA LEU A 303 -13.22 -4.36 18.63
C LEU A 303 -13.67 -5.81 18.82
N LEU A 304 -12.93 -6.62 19.57
CA LEU A 304 -13.29 -8.01 19.86
C LEU A 304 -14.59 -8.13 20.68
N ASP A 305 -14.95 -7.10 21.43
CA ASP A 305 -16.19 -7.04 22.23
C ASP A 305 -17.44 -6.74 21.38
N SER A 306 -17.29 -6.52 20.07
CA SER A 306 -18.42 -6.14 19.18
C SER A 306 -19.33 -7.31 18.78
N GLY A 307 -19.08 -8.53 19.24
CA GLY A 307 -19.88 -9.69 18.88
C GLY A 307 -19.48 -10.94 19.64
N THR A 308 -20.01 -12.08 19.22
CA THR A 308 -19.64 -13.38 19.76
C THR A 308 -18.44 -13.94 19.00
N VAL A 309 -17.37 -14.25 19.69
CA VAL A 309 -16.20 -14.91 19.11
C VAL A 309 -16.55 -16.35 18.73
N ALA A 310 -16.56 -16.62 17.43
CA ALA A 310 -16.77 -17.96 16.90
C ALA A 310 -15.44 -18.70 16.62
N VAL A 311 -14.39 -17.98 16.27
CA VAL A 311 -13.03 -18.49 16.04
C VAL A 311 -12.04 -17.46 16.56
N GLY A 312 -10.94 -17.88 17.17
CA GLY A 312 -9.85 -17.03 17.62
C GLY A 312 -10.13 -16.26 18.91
N GLY A 313 -10.01 -14.95 18.91
CA GLY A 313 -10.25 -14.07 20.06
C GLY A 313 -9.08 -14.01 21.07
N ILE A 314 -7.91 -14.56 20.73
CA ILE A 314 -6.72 -14.55 21.59
C ILE A 314 -5.84 -13.34 21.24
N THR A 315 -5.43 -12.61 22.29
CA THR A 315 -4.52 -11.48 22.16
C THR A 315 -3.28 -11.65 23.03
N ASP A 316 -2.16 -11.06 22.58
CA ASP A 316 -0.92 -10.97 23.34
C ASP A 316 -0.27 -9.61 23.04
N ALA A 317 -0.31 -8.72 24.01
CA ALA A 317 0.19 -7.36 23.89
C ALA A 317 1.72 -7.30 23.75
N ASP A 318 2.44 -8.20 24.42
CA ASP A 318 3.91 -8.20 24.39
C ASP A 318 4.46 -8.47 23.00
N THR A 319 3.75 -9.29 22.21
CA THR A 319 4.11 -9.60 20.83
C THR A 319 3.23 -8.91 19.80
N ARG A 320 2.29 -8.05 20.21
CA ARG A 320 1.29 -7.39 19.35
C ARG A 320 0.50 -8.40 18.51
N TYR A 321 0.24 -9.55 19.10
CA TYR A 321 -0.50 -10.62 18.44
C TYR A 321 -2.00 -10.49 18.69
N ILE A 322 -2.78 -10.59 17.61
CA ILE A 322 -4.21 -10.83 17.63
C ILE A 322 -4.47 -12.00 16.70
N SER A 323 -5.08 -13.06 17.21
CA SER A 323 -5.38 -14.24 16.41
C SER A 323 -6.30 -13.91 15.24
N PRO A 324 -6.25 -14.70 14.13
CA PRO A 324 -7.33 -14.71 13.16
C PRO A 324 -8.66 -14.92 13.88
N THR A 325 -9.55 -13.92 13.86
CA THR A 325 -10.78 -13.91 14.67
C THR A 325 -12.00 -13.74 13.80
N VAL A 326 -13.00 -14.60 14.01
CA VAL A 326 -14.32 -14.50 13.39
C VAL A 326 -15.34 -14.12 14.45
N LEU A 327 -16.06 -13.02 14.22
CA LEU A 327 -17.16 -12.56 15.08
C LEU A 327 -18.51 -12.84 14.42
N THR A 328 -19.46 -13.32 15.21
CA THR A 328 -20.86 -13.51 14.80
C THR A 328 -21.78 -12.66 15.69
N GLY A 329 -23.04 -12.50 15.28
CA GLY A 329 -24.01 -11.70 16.03
C GLY A 329 -23.75 -10.19 16.03
N VAL A 330 -22.85 -9.72 15.19
CA VAL A 330 -22.50 -8.31 15.02
C VAL A 330 -23.65 -7.55 14.36
N LYS A 331 -23.94 -6.34 14.87
CA LYS A 331 -24.97 -5.43 14.35
C LYS A 331 -24.32 -4.27 13.61
N GLY A 332 -25.10 -3.60 12.76
CA GLY A 332 -24.59 -2.51 11.93
C GLY A 332 -24.10 -1.26 12.69
N ASP A 333 -24.50 -1.11 13.95
CA ASP A 333 -24.12 -0.01 14.85
C ASP A 333 -23.04 -0.39 15.89
N ASP A 334 -22.56 -1.64 15.85
CA ASP A 334 -21.46 -2.04 16.74
C ASP A 334 -20.14 -1.35 16.35
N PRO A 335 -19.22 -1.13 17.30
CA PRO A 335 -17.95 -0.42 17.07
C PRO A 335 -17.13 -0.97 15.89
N VAL A 336 -17.11 -2.30 15.70
CA VAL A 336 -16.39 -2.96 14.60
C VAL A 336 -16.93 -2.59 13.21
N MET A 337 -18.16 -2.08 13.14
CA MET A 337 -18.80 -1.63 11.89
C MET A 337 -18.63 -0.13 11.61
N GLY A 338 -18.18 0.66 12.61
CA GLY A 338 -18.10 2.13 12.52
C GLY A 338 -17.01 2.66 11.60
N GLU A 339 -15.88 1.95 11.48
CA GLU A 339 -14.76 2.30 10.61
C GLU A 339 -14.09 1.04 10.04
N GLU A 340 -13.13 1.21 9.11
CA GLU A 340 -12.31 0.13 8.57
C GLU A 340 -11.56 -0.59 9.72
N ILE A 341 -11.65 -1.91 9.76
CA ILE A 341 -11.05 -2.70 10.85
C ILE A 341 -9.52 -2.67 10.76
N PHE A 342 -8.95 -2.92 9.58
CA PHE A 342 -7.51 -2.94 9.31
C PHE A 342 -6.74 -3.84 10.29
N GLY A 343 -7.27 -5.07 10.48
CA GLY A 343 -6.75 -6.06 11.42
C GLY A 343 -7.41 -7.42 11.24
N PRO A 344 -6.97 -8.45 11.98
CA PRO A 344 -7.36 -9.84 11.78
C PRO A 344 -8.72 -10.20 12.44
N ILE A 345 -9.69 -9.32 12.33
CA ILE A 345 -11.04 -9.50 12.89
C ILE A 345 -12.04 -9.46 11.75
N LEU A 346 -12.84 -10.50 11.60
CA LEU A 346 -13.83 -10.66 10.52
C LEU A 346 -15.24 -10.81 11.10
N PRO A 347 -16.06 -9.75 11.08
CA PRO A 347 -17.49 -9.87 11.32
C PRO A 347 -18.18 -10.68 10.21
N VAL A 348 -18.98 -11.66 10.60
CA VAL A 348 -19.82 -12.47 9.71
C VAL A 348 -21.28 -12.25 10.11
N ILE A 349 -22.02 -11.59 9.23
CA ILE A 349 -23.39 -11.12 9.49
C ILE A 349 -24.35 -11.96 8.64
N ALA A 350 -25.30 -12.62 9.31
CA ALA A 350 -26.36 -13.34 8.63
C ALA A 350 -27.39 -12.37 8.03
N VAL A 351 -27.77 -12.60 6.78
CA VAL A 351 -28.80 -11.83 6.09
C VAL A 351 -29.90 -12.74 5.52
N ALA A 352 -31.11 -12.22 5.40
CA ALA A 352 -32.25 -13.02 4.95
C ALA A 352 -32.14 -13.44 3.47
N SER A 353 -31.73 -12.51 2.61
CA SER A 353 -31.52 -12.69 1.16
C SER A 353 -30.88 -11.43 0.56
#